data_b5dd437f12314edfd9f01df17b99db71
#
_entry.id   b5dd437f12314edfd9f01df17b99db71
#
_cell.length_a   1.000
_cell.length_b   1.000
_cell.length_c   1.000
_cell.angle_alpha   90.00
_cell.angle_beta   90.00
_cell.angle_gamma   90.00
#
_symmetry.space_group_name_H-M   'P 1'
#
loop_
_entity.id
_entity.type
_entity.pdbx_description
1 polymer ?
#
loop_
_entity_poly.entity_id
_entity_poly.type
_entity_poly.pdbx_seq_one_letter_code
_entity_poly.pdbx_strand_id
1 'polypeptide(L)'
;MLDITANTSLYDIQGLPLWENGEQVLERTVAGEGNMNLVLRIKTTRRSVILKQSKAYVRKYPQIPAPIERLEIEKAILEAISDQKSVASFSPRVLHYHAENYLMLLEDLGSGSDFLDIYAGNKLISPEQLSILVDYLTGIHAIDSVKIPASKAMRALNHQHIFHLPFLADNGFNLDDIQVGLQALSKSYTSDERLAKQVTLLGKRYLEEEHALIHGDFYPGSWLEVGSDLKVIDPEFGGMGDAAFDLGVFLAHLDLAKQPPGYASLILERYTLPVDPVLVQGYRG
;
A
#
# COMPACT_ATOMS: atom_id res chain seq x y z
N MET A 1 23.69 0.11 10.47
CA MET A 1 22.25 -0.22 10.47
C MET A 1 22.09 -1.62 11.04
N LEU A 2 21.20 -1.82 12.00
CA LEU A 2 20.86 -3.14 12.54
C LEU A 2 20.03 -3.90 11.50
N ASP A 3 20.39 -5.13 11.19
CA ASP A 3 19.67 -5.97 10.24
C ASP A 3 18.71 -6.91 10.97
N ILE A 4 17.43 -6.57 10.97
CA ILE A 4 16.38 -7.41 11.56
C ILE A 4 15.83 -8.35 10.49
N THR A 5 15.69 -9.61 10.87
CA THR A 5 15.12 -10.68 10.07
C THR A 5 14.00 -11.38 10.82
N ALA A 6 13.25 -12.22 10.13
CA ALA A 6 12.28 -13.10 10.77
C ALA A 6 12.90 -14.03 11.84
N ASN A 7 14.23 -14.22 11.84
CA ASN A 7 14.96 -15.10 12.76
C ASN A 7 15.75 -14.33 13.83
N THR A 8 15.70 -12.99 13.86
CA THR A 8 16.39 -12.18 14.86
C THR A 8 15.97 -12.60 16.28
N SER A 9 16.90 -12.79 17.19
CA SER A 9 16.60 -13.30 18.52
C SER A 9 15.74 -12.30 19.33
N LEU A 10 15.00 -12.79 20.32
CA LEU A 10 14.25 -11.92 21.24
C LEU A 10 15.18 -11.02 22.03
N TYR A 11 16.40 -11.50 22.34
CA TYR A 11 17.42 -10.71 23.00
C TYR A 11 17.85 -9.50 22.17
N ASP A 12 18.11 -9.70 20.87
CA ASP A 12 18.49 -8.62 19.95
C ASP A 12 17.34 -7.63 19.76
N ILE A 13 16.11 -8.13 19.64
CA ILE A 13 14.91 -7.29 19.56
C ILE A 13 14.73 -6.49 20.85
N GLN A 14 14.94 -7.10 22.02
CA GLN A 14 14.90 -6.41 23.31
C GLN A 14 15.93 -5.28 23.41
N GLY A 15 17.08 -5.44 22.77
CA GLY A 15 18.15 -4.43 22.74
C GLY A 15 17.84 -3.20 21.88
N LEU A 16 16.74 -3.19 21.13
CA LEU A 16 16.34 -2.04 20.30
C LEU A 16 15.89 -0.88 21.19
N PRO A 17 16.18 0.38 20.81
CA PRO A 17 15.77 1.58 21.54
C PRO A 17 14.29 1.94 21.25
N LEU A 18 13.38 0.97 21.36
CA LEU A 18 11.97 1.09 20.97
C LEU A 18 11.02 0.86 22.16
N TRP A 19 11.56 0.34 23.26
CA TRP A 19 10.75 -0.18 24.37
C TRP A 19 10.66 0.84 25.51
N GLU A 20 9.53 0.85 26.18
CA GLU A 20 9.35 1.62 27.37
C GLU A 20 10.19 1.06 28.55
N ASN A 21 10.47 1.89 29.57
CA ASN A 21 11.26 1.44 30.70
C ASN A 21 10.59 0.25 31.41
N GLY A 22 11.33 -0.87 31.51
CA GLY A 22 10.85 -2.14 32.09
C GLY A 22 9.91 -2.95 31.19
N GLU A 23 9.69 -2.56 29.94
CA GLU A 23 8.96 -3.37 28.95
C GLU A 23 9.86 -4.49 28.44
N GLN A 24 9.36 -5.74 28.50
CA GLN A 24 10.09 -6.94 28.08
C GLN A 24 9.45 -7.58 26.86
N VAL A 25 10.27 -7.91 25.87
CA VAL A 25 9.84 -8.67 24.67
C VAL A 25 9.67 -10.14 25.03
N LEU A 26 8.47 -10.67 24.78
CA LEU A 26 8.08 -12.05 25.11
C LEU A 26 8.02 -12.97 23.92
N GLU A 27 7.53 -12.44 22.78
CA GLU A 27 7.25 -13.25 21.60
C GLU A 27 7.44 -12.40 20.33
N ARG A 28 7.81 -13.06 19.26
CA ARG A 28 7.94 -12.50 17.93
C ARG A 28 7.33 -13.45 16.91
N THR A 29 6.46 -12.95 16.04
CA THR A 29 5.88 -13.68 14.91
C THR A 29 5.95 -12.82 13.66
N VAL A 30 5.96 -13.43 12.48
CA VAL A 30 5.79 -12.70 11.21
C VAL A 30 4.34 -12.26 11.13
N ALA A 31 4.11 -10.96 10.91
CA ALA A 31 2.75 -10.40 10.90
C ALA A 31 2.09 -10.43 9.51
N GLY A 32 2.86 -10.69 8.46
CA GLY A 32 2.38 -10.79 7.09
C GLY A 32 3.53 -11.01 6.11
N GLU A 33 3.22 -11.43 4.89
CA GLU A 33 4.19 -11.60 3.80
C GLU A 33 4.49 -10.25 3.11
N GLY A 34 4.92 -9.24 3.87
CA GLY A 34 5.26 -7.93 3.30
C GLY A 34 6.23 -8.06 2.13
N ASN A 35 5.85 -7.53 0.97
CA ASN A 35 6.70 -7.58 -0.23
C ASN A 35 7.89 -6.64 -0.11
N MET A 36 7.66 -5.42 0.39
CA MET A 36 8.64 -4.34 0.45
C MET A 36 9.44 -4.33 1.75
N ASN A 37 8.79 -4.58 2.89
CA ASN A 37 9.35 -4.42 4.23
C ASN A 37 9.27 -5.71 5.04
N LEU A 38 10.15 -5.83 6.04
CA LEU A 38 9.96 -6.80 7.11
C LEU A 38 8.88 -6.29 8.06
N VAL A 39 7.91 -7.14 8.38
CA VAL A 39 6.82 -6.85 9.30
C VAL A 39 6.72 -7.95 10.34
N LEU A 40 6.97 -7.61 11.61
CA LEU A 40 6.90 -8.54 12.74
C LEU A 40 5.86 -8.06 13.75
N ARG A 41 5.07 -8.98 14.27
CA ARG A 41 4.28 -8.77 15.48
C ARG A 41 5.14 -9.10 16.68
N ILE A 42 5.29 -8.14 17.59
CA ILE A 42 6.05 -8.27 18.82
C ILE A 42 5.09 -8.18 19.99
N LYS A 43 5.08 -9.21 20.83
CA LYS A 43 4.33 -9.22 22.08
C LYS A 43 5.27 -8.92 23.22
N THR A 44 4.89 -7.97 24.04
CA THR A 44 5.66 -7.56 25.22
C THR A 44 4.87 -7.83 26.50
N THR A 45 5.48 -7.55 27.66
CA THR A 45 4.79 -7.62 28.96
C THR A 45 3.64 -6.60 29.09
N ARG A 46 3.57 -5.59 28.20
CA ARG A 46 2.59 -4.49 28.27
C ARG A 46 1.59 -4.44 27.13
N ARG A 47 2.02 -4.83 25.91
CA ARG A 47 1.23 -4.65 24.69
C ARG A 47 1.68 -5.60 23.58
N SER A 48 0.89 -5.67 22.53
CA SER A 48 1.30 -6.17 21.21
C SER A 48 1.52 -5.00 20.28
N VAL A 49 2.56 -5.06 19.45
CA VAL A 49 2.91 -4.00 18.49
C VAL A 49 3.39 -4.62 17.18
N ILE A 50 3.30 -3.84 16.09
CA ILE A 50 3.89 -4.21 14.80
C ILE A 50 5.23 -3.48 14.65
N LEU A 51 6.30 -4.25 14.47
CA LEU A 51 7.63 -3.74 14.14
C LEU A 51 7.86 -3.85 12.63
N LYS A 52 8.10 -2.71 11.98
CA LYS A 52 8.37 -2.61 10.55
C LYS A 52 9.79 -2.08 10.33
N GLN A 53 10.54 -2.69 9.38
CA GLN A 53 11.85 -2.20 8.96
C GLN A 53 11.93 -2.11 7.45
N SER A 54 12.38 -0.96 6.92
CA SER A 54 12.74 -0.81 5.51
C SER A 54 14.21 -1.10 5.26
N LYS A 55 14.52 -1.58 4.07
CA LYS A 55 15.86 -1.85 3.54
C LYS A 55 16.04 -1.09 2.22
N ALA A 56 17.29 -0.94 1.76
CA ALA A 56 17.58 -0.32 0.47
C ALA A 56 17.22 -1.22 -0.75
N TYR A 57 16.33 -2.18 -0.56
CA TYR A 57 15.86 -3.11 -1.58
C TYR A 57 14.44 -3.61 -1.26
N VAL A 58 13.79 -4.18 -2.26
CA VAL A 58 12.51 -4.87 -2.09
C VAL A 58 12.74 -6.19 -1.36
N ARG A 59 12.14 -6.40 -0.19
CA ARG A 59 12.41 -7.59 0.65
C ARG A 59 12.22 -8.91 -0.09
N LYS A 60 11.15 -9.04 -0.88
CA LYS A 60 10.85 -10.26 -1.64
C LYS A 60 11.76 -10.44 -2.84
N TYR A 61 12.31 -9.34 -3.37
CA TYR A 61 13.19 -9.30 -4.53
C TYR A 61 14.44 -8.47 -4.24
N PRO A 62 15.42 -8.99 -3.49
CA PRO A 62 16.57 -8.22 -3.01
C PRO A 62 17.44 -7.62 -4.12
N GLN A 63 17.31 -8.12 -5.36
CA GLN A 63 17.96 -7.56 -6.54
C GLN A 63 17.34 -6.23 -7.03
N ILE A 64 16.13 -5.88 -6.55
CA ILE A 64 15.45 -4.65 -6.92
C ILE A 64 15.75 -3.60 -5.84
N PRO A 65 16.50 -2.52 -6.18
CA PRO A 65 16.72 -1.41 -5.25
C PRO A 65 15.41 -0.72 -4.88
N ALA A 66 15.30 -0.29 -3.63
CA ALA A 66 14.15 0.50 -3.18
C ALA A 66 14.63 1.62 -2.23
N PRO A 67 14.00 2.82 -2.26
CA PRO A 67 14.32 3.89 -1.33
C PRO A 67 14.13 3.43 0.11
N ILE A 68 15.18 3.57 0.92
CA ILE A 68 15.12 3.15 2.32
C ILE A 68 14.25 4.11 3.14
N GLU A 69 14.17 5.36 2.70
CA GLU A 69 13.41 6.46 3.33
C GLU A 69 11.89 6.28 3.21
N ARG A 70 11.41 5.28 2.46
CA ARG A 70 9.97 5.04 2.30
C ARG A 70 9.22 4.90 3.63
N LEU A 71 9.90 4.41 4.68
CA LEU A 71 9.31 4.29 6.01
C LEU A 71 9.06 5.66 6.67
N GLU A 72 9.86 6.69 6.35
CA GLU A 72 9.63 8.07 6.78
C GLU A 72 8.38 8.66 6.12
N ILE A 73 8.17 8.34 4.84
CA ILE A 73 6.98 8.75 4.10
C ILE A 73 5.74 8.09 4.69
N GLU A 74 5.78 6.76 4.85
CA GLU A 74 4.69 6.01 5.48
C GLU A 74 4.36 6.55 6.87
N LYS A 75 5.39 6.83 7.70
CA LYS A 75 5.22 7.47 9.01
C LYS A 75 4.47 8.80 8.90
N ALA A 76 4.92 9.70 8.02
CA ALA A 76 4.31 11.02 7.87
C ALA A 76 2.85 10.93 7.41
N ILE A 77 2.53 9.99 6.53
CA ILE A 77 1.16 9.72 6.07
C ILE A 77 0.29 9.20 7.22
N LEU A 78 0.76 8.20 7.96
CA LEU A 78 0.01 7.65 9.10
C LEU A 78 -0.21 8.67 10.20
N GLU A 79 0.75 9.56 10.47
CA GLU A 79 0.60 10.68 11.40
C GLU A 79 -0.46 11.68 10.90
N ALA A 80 -0.43 12.05 9.61
CA ALA A 80 -1.44 12.92 9.02
C ALA A 80 -2.85 12.30 9.07
N ILE A 81 -2.98 11.00 8.82
CA ILE A 81 -4.24 10.25 8.97
C ILE A 81 -4.69 10.26 10.43
N SER A 82 -3.79 10.04 11.38
CA SER A 82 -4.10 10.04 12.82
C SER A 82 -4.62 11.39 13.34
N ASP A 83 -4.16 12.49 12.74
CA ASP A 83 -4.61 13.85 13.06
C ASP A 83 -6.01 14.17 12.48
N GLN A 84 -6.47 13.40 11.49
CA GLN A 84 -7.75 13.61 10.83
C GLN A 84 -8.85 12.70 11.41
N LYS A 85 -9.72 13.26 12.24
CA LYS A 85 -10.75 12.53 13.01
C LYS A 85 -11.64 11.61 12.17
N SER A 86 -11.94 11.99 10.92
CA SER A 86 -12.82 11.22 10.04
C SER A 86 -12.23 9.89 9.59
N VAL A 87 -10.88 9.76 9.58
CA VAL A 87 -10.17 8.58 9.08
C VAL A 87 -9.17 7.98 10.07
N ALA A 88 -8.90 8.66 11.19
CA ALA A 88 -7.89 8.23 12.18
C ALA A 88 -8.11 6.80 12.70
N SER A 89 -9.36 6.34 12.80
CA SER A 89 -9.68 5.00 13.29
C SER A 89 -9.47 3.89 12.28
N PHE A 90 -9.24 4.22 11.00
CA PHE A 90 -9.08 3.20 9.95
C PHE A 90 -7.64 2.68 9.82
N SER A 91 -6.64 3.44 10.25
CA SER A 91 -5.24 3.06 10.10
C SER A 91 -4.51 2.92 11.43
N PRO A 92 -3.41 2.15 11.49
CA PRO A 92 -2.63 2.00 12.72
C PRO A 92 -1.94 3.32 13.08
N ARG A 93 -1.83 3.60 14.38
CA ARG A 93 -1.05 4.73 14.87
C ARG A 93 0.44 4.39 14.87
N VAL A 94 1.26 5.38 14.56
CA VAL A 94 2.71 5.31 14.79
C VAL A 94 2.97 5.48 16.29
N LEU A 95 3.59 4.49 16.90
CA LEU A 95 3.95 4.51 18.33
C LEU A 95 5.36 5.00 18.57
N HIS A 96 6.28 4.63 17.68
CA HIS A 96 7.68 5.06 17.73
C HIS A 96 8.34 4.94 16.37
N TYR A 97 9.30 5.82 16.07
CA TYR A 97 10.15 5.75 14.87
C TYR A 97 11.62 5.97 15.24
N HIS A 98 12.48 5.07 14.79
CA HIS A 98 13.92 5.15 14.98
C HIS A 98 14.63 5.34 13.64
N ALA A 99 14.99 6.59 13.35
CA ALA A 99 15.47 7.01 12.03
C ALA A 99 16.80 6.31 11.62
N GLU A 100 17.75 6.15 12.54
CA GLU A 100 19.08 5.57 12.23
C GLU A 100 19.01 4.14 11.69
N ASN A 101 18.00 3.38 12.06
CA ASN A 101 17.81 1.99 11.66
C ASN A 101 16.58 1.76 10.79
N TYR A 102 15.87 2.84 10.41
CA TYR A 102 14.62 2.79 9.65
C TYR A 102 13.64 1.76 10.23
N LEU A 103 13.40 1.88 11.56
CA LEU A 103 12.49 1.04 12.33
C LEU A 103 11.28 1.85 12.75
N MET A 104 10.11 1.26 12.62
CA MET A 104 8.84 1.85 13.07
C MET A 104 8.06 0.86 13.90
N LEU A 105 7.58 1.30 15.08
CA LEU A 105 6.56 0.60 15.84
C LEU A 105 5.20 1.18 15.50
N LEU A 106 4.30 0.31 15.12
CA LEU A 106 2.91 0.61 14.86
C LEU A 106 2.01 -0.06 15.90
N GLU A 107 0.83 0.50 16.07
CA GLU A 107 -0.26 -0.14 16.78
C GLU A 107 -0.57 -1.50 16.15
N ASP A 108 -0.69 -2.54 16.98
CA ASP A 108 -1.19 -3.83 16.54
C ASP A 108 -2.71 -3.79 16.50
N LEU A 109 -3.28 -3.80 15.31
CA LEU A 109 -4.72 -3.79 15.09
C LEU A 109 -5.41 -5.12 15.49
N GLY A 110 -4.61 -6.13 15.88
CA GLY A 110 -5.10 -7.44 16.25
C GLY A 110 -5.02 -8.47 15.13
N SER A 111 -5.68 -9.60 15.35
CA SER A 111 -5.76 -10.66 14.34
C SER A 111 -6.84 -10.32 13.33
N GLY A 112 -6.44 -10.12 12.08
CA GLY A 112 -7.33 -9.85 10.95
C GLY A 112 -6.88 -10.64 9.73
N SER A 113 -7.72 -10.66 8.70
CA SER A 113 -7.40 -11.16 7.37
C SER A 113 -7.46 -10.00 6.37
N ASP A 114 -6.59 -10.04 5.37
CA ASP A 114 -6.73 -9.16 4.21
C ASP A 114 -7.88 -9.61 3.31
N PHE A 115 -8.09 -8.87 2.23
CA PHE A 115 -9.15 -9.16 1.26
C PHE A 115 -8.64 -9.88 0.00
N LEU A 116 -7.41 -10.42 -0.01
CA LEU A 116 -6.85 -11.07 -1.19
C LEU A 116 -7.69 -12.27 -1.67
N ASP A 117 -8.43 -12.90 -0.78
CA ASP A 117 -9.35 -14.02 -1.09
C ASP A 117 -10.50 -13.64 -2.03
N ILE A 118 -10.81 -12.35 -2.22
CA ILE A 118 -11.81 -11.91 -3.21
C ILE A 118 -11.43 -12.30 -4.65
N TYR A 119 -10.14 -12.42 -4.96
CA TYR A 119 -9.68 -12.83 -6.28
C TYR A 119 -10.01 -14.29 -6.63
N ALA A 120 -10.23 -15.12 -5.62
CA ALA A 120 -10.71 -16.49 -5.82
C ALA A 120 -12.17 -16.55 -6.31
N GLY A 121 -12.88 -15.39 -6.33
CA GLY A 121 -14.26 -15.29 -6.79
C GLY A 121 -15.31 -15.84 -5.83
N ASN A 122 -14.91 -16.19 -4.59
CA ASN A 122 -15.77 -16.84 -3.60
C ASN A 122 -16.31 -15.86 -2.54
N LYS A 123 -15.79 -14.63 -2.51
CA LYS A 123 -16.15 -13.61 -1.53
C LYS A 123 -16.54 -12.32 -2.23
N LEU A 124 -17.65 -11.75 -1.83
CA LEU A 124 -18.06 -10.42 -2.24
C LEU A 124 -17.79 -9.44 -1.10
N ILE A 125 -17.32 -8.24 -1.47
CA ILE A 125 -17.26 -7.11 -0.56
C ILE A 125 -18.69 -6.68 -0.27
N SER A 126 -19.06 -6.47 1.00
CA SER A 126 -20.40 -5.99 1.31
C SER A 126 -20.56 -4.51 0.92
N PRO A 127 -21.78 -4.02 0.68
CA PRO A 127 -22.03 -2.59 0.44
C PRO A 127 -21.53 -1.69 1.60
N GLU A 128 -21.58 -2.19 2.83
CA GLU A 128 -21.07 -1.48 4.02
C GLU A 128 -19.55 -1.38 3.97
N GLN A 129 -18.86 -2.49 3.69
CA GLN A 129 -17.40 -2.50 3.53
C GLN A 129 -16.96 -1.59 2.38
N LEU A 130 -17.67 -1.66 1.23
CA LEU A 130 -17.42 -0.77 0.09
C LEU A 130 -17.55 0.69 0.50
N SER A 131 -18.61 1.02 1.25
CA SER A 131 -18.85 2.37 1.75
C SER A 131 -17.71 2.87 2.64
N ILE A 132 -17.23 2.03 3.55
CA ILE A 132 -16.11 2.34 4.45
C ILE A 132 -14.83 2.62 3.65
N LEU A 133 -14.53 1.81 2.62
CA LEU A 133 -13.34 2.00 1.77
C LEU A 133 -13.40 3.33 1.01
N VAL A 134 -14.58 3.71 0.50
CA VAL A 134 -14.78 5.01 -0.18
C VAL A 134 -14.66 6.18 0.80
N ASP A 135 -15.24 6.05 1.99
CA ASP A 135 -15.15 7.08 3.04
C ASP A 135 -13.69 7.28 3.48
N TYR A 136 -12.91 6.20 3.59
CA TYR A 136 -11.49 6.28 3.86
C TYR A 136 -10.75 7.07 2.77
N LEU A 137 -10.92 6.71 1.48
CA LEU A 137 -10.30 7.45 0.37
C LEU A 137 -10.72 8.92 0.35
N THR A 138 -12.02 9.20 0.51
CA THR A 138 -12.52 10.57 0.56
C THR A 138 -11.85 11.35 1.69
N GLY A 139 -11.69 10.72 2.85
CA GLY A 139 -11.09 11.36 4.01
C GLY A 139 -9.59 11.61 3.89
N ILE A 140 -8.81 10.67 3.34
CA ILE A 140 -7.37 10.88 3.14
C ILE A 140 -7.10 11.90 2.01
N HIS A 141 -7.86 11.86 0.92
CA HIS A 141 -7.74 12.81 -0.18
C HIS A 141 -8.11 14.25 0.22
N ALA A 142 -8.87 14.43 1.31
CA ALA A 142 -9.19 15.74 1.89
C ALA A 142 -8.13 16.28 2.85
N ILE A 143 -7.08 15.50 3.18
CA ILE A 143 -6.01 15.95 4.08
C ILE A 143 -5.14 16.99 3.38
N ASP A 144 -4.95 18.14 4.03
CA ASP A 144 -4.10 19.21 3.52
C ASP A 144 -2.61 18.81 3.54
N SER A 145 -1.95 19.09 2.44
CA SER A 145 -0.63 18.56 2.03
C SER A 145 0.58 19.11 2.77
N VAL A 146 0.43 20.10 3.62
CA VAL A 146 1.52 20.94 4.14
C VAL A 146 2.63 20.18 4.87
N LYS A 147 2.39 18.93 5.29
CA LYS A 147 3.33 18.18 6.13
C LYS A 147 3.87 16.88 5.53
N ILE A 148 3.43 16.49 4.33
CA ILE A 148 3.90 15.21 3.74
C ILE A 148 5.18 15.45 2.95
N PRO A 149 6.31 14.78 3.28
CA PRO A 149 7.54 14.89 2.50
C PRO A 149 7.33 14.41 1.07
N ALA A 150 8.02 15.02 0.12
CA ALA A 150 7.97 14.59 -1.27
C ALA A 150 8.55 13.17 -1.43
N SER A 151 7.75 12.23 -1.89
CA SER A 151 8.14 10.82 -2.09
C SER A 151 8.62 10.53 -3.52
N LYS A 152 9.42 11.44 -4.13
CA LYS A 152 9.83 11.35 -5.55
C LYS A 152 10.44 10.00 -5.92
N ALA A 153 11.29 9.43 -5.06
CA ALA A 153 11.95 8.17 -5.33
C ALA A 153 10.97 6.98 -5.30
N MET A 154 10.05 6.94 -4.33
CA MET A 154 9.00 5.91 -4.28
C MET A 154 8.02 6.06 -5.43
N ARG A 155 7.65 7.29 -5.78
CA ARG A 155 6.81 7.58 -6.94
C ARG A 155 7.45 7.14 -8.25
N ALA A 156 8.75 7.38 -8.42
CA ALA A 156 9.50 6.91 -9.58
C ALA A 156 9.56 5.37 -9.63
N LEU A 157 9.76 4.71 -8.48
CA LEU A 157 9.74 3.25 -8.39
C LEU A 157 8.37 2.69 -8.78
N ASN A 158 7.29 3.24 -8.22
CA ASN A 158 5.92 2.82 -8.54
C ASN A 158 5.59 3.07 -10.02
N HIS A 159 5.97 4.25 -10.55
CA HIS A 159 5.84 4.56 -11.97
C HIS A 159 6.54 3.53 -12.86
N GLN A 160 7.76 3.12 -12.53
CA GLN A 160 8.50 2.09 -13.27
C GLN A 160 7.72 0.78 -13.32
N HIS A 161 7.18 0.34 -12.18
CA HIS A 161 6.47 -0.92 -12.09
C HIS A 161 5.11 -0.93 -12.78
N ILE A 162 4.38 0.19 -12.76
CA ILE A 162 3.02 0.26 -13.31
C ILE A 162 3.01 0.69 -14.78
N PHE A 163 3.76 1.74 -15.12
CA PHE A 163 3.62 2.42 -16.43
C PHE A 163 4.76 2.15 -17.40
N HIS A 164 5.84 1.50 -16.98
CA HIS A 164 7.02 1.30 -17.84
C HIS A 164 7.36 -0.17 -18.03
N LEU A 165 7.76 -0.88 -16.98
CA LEU A 165 8.24 -2.27 -17.09
C LEU A 165 7.24 -3.23 -17.75
N PRO A 166 5.93 -3.20 -17.46
CA PRO A 166 4.97 -4.10 -18.08
C PRO A 166 4.83 -3.95 -19.60
N PHE A 167 5.22 -2.78 -20.14
CA PHE A 167 5.10 -2.44 -21.55
C PHE A 167 6.41 -2.55 -22.32
N LEU A 168 7.50 -2.96 -21.69
CA LEU A 168 8.76 -3.28 -22.36
C LEU A 168 8.67 -4.65 -23.05
N ALA A 169 9.18 -4.73 -24.28
CA ALA A 169 9.25 -5.99 -25.03
C ALA A 169 10.12 -7.04 -24.31
N ASP A 170 11.18 -6.58 -23.66
CA ASP A 170 12.02 -7.34 -22.74
C ASP A 170 12.19 -6.53 -21.44
N ASN A 171 11.58 -6.98 -20.38
CA ASN A 171 11.65 -6.35 -19.05
C ASN A 171 12.46 -7.22 -18.05
N GLY A 172 13.12 -8.27 -18.52
CA GLY A 172 13.92 -9.17 -17.70
C GLY A 172 13.10 -10.22 -16.91
N PHE A 173 11.76 -10.23 -17.06
CA PHE A 173 10.89 -11.21 -16.41
C PHE A 173 10.26 -12.13 -17.46
N ASN A 174 10.31 -13.45 -17.20
CA ASN A 174 9.52 -14.41 -17.97
C ASN A 174 8.20 -14.67 -17.25
N LEU A 175 7.10 -14.19 -17.81
CA LEU A 175 5.77 -14.35 -17.19
C LEU A 175 5.31 -15.82 -17.16
N ASP A 176 5.88 -16.69 -17.98
CA ASP A 176 5.59 -18.14 -17.96
C ASP A 176 6.15 -18.82 -16.70
N ASP A 177 7.07 -18.18 -15.96
CA ASP A 177 7.52 -18.63 -14.63
C ASP A 177 6.42 -18.49 -13.59
N ILE A 178 5.43 -17.60 -13.84
CA ILE A 178 4.25 -17.41 -12.98
C ILE A 178 3.15 -18.38 -13.45
N GLN A 179 2.85 -18.36 -14.74
CA GLN A 179 1.82 -19.22 -15.34
C GLN A 179 2.11 -19.42 -16.83
N VAL A 180 2.16 -20.68 -17.26
CA VAL A 180 2.38 -21.04 -18.66
C VAL A 180 1.33 -20.38 -19.57
N GLY A 181 1.80 -19.75 -20.65
CA GLY A 181 0.98 -19.01 -21.62
C GLY A 181 0.81 -17.53 -21.33
N LEU A 182 1.21 -17.07 -20.14
CA LEU A 182 1.07 -15.66 -19.74
C LEU A 182 2.01 -14.75 -20.56
N GLN A 183 3.21 -15.23 -20.89
CA GLN A 183 4.15 -14.51 -21.74
C GLN A 183 3.60 -14.31 -23.16
N ALA A 184 2.92 -15.29 -23.72
CA ALA A 184 2.26 -15.16 -25.03
C ALA A 184 1.08 -14.20 -24.99
N LEU A 185 0.28 -14.24 -23.92
CA LEU A 185 -0.85 -13.34 -23.72
C LEU A 185 -0.39 -11.88 -23.60
N SER A 186 0.68 -11.61 -22.87
CA SER A 186 1.20 -10.26 -22.66
C SER A 186 1.59 -9.55 -23.96
N LYS A 187 2.01 -10.30 -24.99
CA LYS A 187 2.41 -9.73 -26.30
C LYS A 187 1.32 -8.92 -26.96
N SER A 188 0.04 -9.28 -26.77
CA SER A 188 -1.10 -8.52 -27.33
C SER A 188 -1.19 -7.10 -26.77
N TYR A 189 -0.70 -6.89 -25.54
CA TYR A 189 -0.67 -5.59 -24.87
C TYR A 189 0.65 -4.85 -25.11
N THR A 190 1.79 -5.55 -24.98
CA THR A 190 3.12 -4.93 -25.15
C THR A 190 3.43 -4.52 -26.58
N SER A 191 2.76 -5.09 -27.58
CA SER A 191 2.88 -4.71 -29.00
C SER A 191 1.88 -3.66 -29.47
N ASP A 192 0.92 -3.25 -28.61
CA ASP A 192 -0.04 -2.20 -28.95
C ASP A 192 0.56 -0.80 -28.69
N GLU A 193 1.06 -0.17 -29.77
CA GLU A 193 1.66 1.16 -29.70
C GLU A 193 0.66 2.24 -29.24
N ARG A 194 -0.63 2.09 -29.51
CA ARG A 194 -1.67 3.04 -29.06
C ARG A 194 -1.84 2.94 -27.56
N LEU A 195 -1.93 1.73 -27.02
CA LEU A 195 -2.00 1.49 -25.59
C LEU A 195 -0.73 2.01 -24.89
N ALA A 196 0.46 1.65 -25.38
CA ALA A 196 1.74 2.11 -24.84
C ALA A 196 1.84 3.65 -24.77
N LYS A 197 1.32 4.35 -25.80
CA LYS A 197 1.25 5.81 -25.80
C LYS A 197 0.32 6.36 -24.71
N GLN A 198 -0.85 5.77 -24.51
CA GLN A 198 -1.80 6.20 -23.47
C GLN A 198 -1.22 5.97 -22.09
N VAL A 199 -0.64 4.79 -21.84
CA VAL A 199 0.01 4.45 -20.58
C VAL A 199 1.17 5.40 -20.27
N THR A 200 1.97 5.76 -21.28
CA THR A 200 3.05 6.75 -21.13
C THR A 200 2.51 8.11 -20.70
N LEU A 201 1.38 8.57 -21.24
CA LEU A 201 0.75 9.84 -20.88
C LEU A 201 0.20 9.80 -19.44
N LEU A 202 -0.46 8.71 -19.06
CA LEU A 202 -0.94 8.51 -17.68
C LEU A 202 0.23 8.47 -16.68
N GLY A 203 1.31 7.76 -17.03
CA GLY A 203 2.51 7.70 -16.19
C GLY A 203 3.16 9.08 -16.00
N LYS A 204 3.23 9.92 -17.03
CA LYS A 204 3.70 11.31 -16.89
C LYS A 204 2.82 12.08 -15.93
N ARG A 205 1.50 12.02 -16.11
CA ARG A 205 0.57 12.69 -15.22
C ARG A 205 0.68 12.20 -13.78
N TYR A 206 0.81 10.89 -13.57
CA TYR A 206 1.07 10.31 -12.25
C TYR A 206 2.28 10.91 -11.54
N LEU A 207 3.34 11.27 -12.29
CA LEU A 207 4.54 11.89 -11.72
C LEU A 207 4.40 13.38 -11.44
N GLU A 208 3.56 14.10 -12.17
CA GLU A 208 3.47 15.56 -12.15
C GLU A 208 2.39 16.11 -11.20
N GLU A 209 1.30 15.36 -11.00
CA GLU A 209 0.15 15.84 -10.23
C GLU A 209 0.30 15.64 -8.73
N GLU A 210 0.02 16.68 -7.94
CA GLU A 210 0.16 16.69 -6.48
C GLU A 210 -1.01 17.45 -5.83
N HIS A 211 -2.23 16.89 -5.90
CA HIS A 211 -3.43 17.60 -5.45
C HIS A 211 -4.11 16.99 -4.22
N ALA A 212 -3.86 15.70 -3.94
CA ALA A 212 -4.47 14.99 -2.83
C ALA A 212 -3.44 14.08 -2.15
N LEU A 213 -3.63 13.78 -0.87
CA LEU A 213 -2.87 12.72 -0.22
C LEU A 213 -3.42 11.38 -0.68
N ILE A 214 -2.67 10.66 -1.52
CA ILE A 214 -3.05 9.33 -2.02
C ILE A 214 -2.41 8.21 -1.19
N HIS A 215 -3.07 7.07 -1.13
CA HIS A 215 -2.53 5.83 -0.55
C HIS A 215 -1.42 5.24 -1.43
N GLY A 216 -1.57 5.32 -2.75
CA GLY A 216 -0.58 4.90 -3.73
C GLY A 216 -0.51 3.41 -4.03
N ASP A 217 -1.17 2.58 -3.20
CA ASP A 217 -1.31 1.12 -3.37
C ASP A 217 -2.60 0.63 -2.69
N PHE A 218 -3.75 1.20 -3.12
CA PHE A 218 -5.04 0.94 -2.50
C PHE A 218 -5.72 -0.29 -3.10
N TYR A 219 -5.29 -1.46 -2.66
CA TYR A 219 -5.74 -2.75 -3.18
C TYR A 219 -6.15 -3.72 -2.04
N PRO A 220 -6.78 -4.86 -2.34
CA PRO A 220 -7.29 -5.80 -1.33
C PRO A 220 -6.28 -6.29 -0.28
N GLY A 221 -4.98 -6.31 -0.60
CA GLY A 221 -3.93 -6.66 0.36
C GLY A 221 -3.66 -5.56 1.41
N SER A 222 -4.09 -4.32 1.15
CA SER A 222 -3.98 -3.20 2.08
C SER A 222 -5.23 -3.01 2.94
N TRP A 223 -6.29 -3.80 2.74
CA TRP A 223 -7.50 -3.75 3.55
C TRP A 223 -7.54 -4.93 4.52
N LEU A 224 -7.81 -4.67 5.79
CA LEU A 224 -7.90 -5.69 6.82
C LEU A 224 -9.29 -5.72 7.45
N GLU A 225 -9.87 -6.92 7.55
CA GLU A 225 -11.03 -7.19 8.37
C GLU A 225 -10.56 -7.64 9.76
N VAL A 226 -10.84 -6.84 10.79
CA VAL A 226 -10.44 -7.08 12.17
C VAL A 226 -11.70 -7.12 13.04
N GLY A 227 -12.19 -8.29 13.34
CA GLY A 227 -13.51 -8.46 13.97
C GLY A 227 -14.63 -7.95 13.07
N SER A 228 -15.35 -6.91 13.51
CA SER A 228 -16.36 -6.21 12.71
C SER A 228 -15.82 -4.97 11.98
N ASP A 229 -14.59 -4.59 12.25
CA ASP A 229 -13.99 -3.36 11.74
C ASP A 229 -13.21 -3.61 10.45
N LEU A 230 -13.22 -2.61 9.58
CA LEU A 230 -12.34 -2.57 8.41
C LEU A 230 -11.24 -1.55 8.67
N LYS A 231 -9.99 -1.96 8.40
CA LYS A 231 -8.79 -1.13 8.55
C LYS A 231 -8.04 -1.06 7.23
N VAL A 232 -7.23 -0.02 7.07
CA VAL A 232 -6.37 0.18 5.90
C VAL A 232 -4.93 0.39 6.37
N ILE A 233 -4.00 -0.32 5.74
CA ILE A 233 -2.59 -0.38 6.13
C ILE A 233 -1.69 -0.12 4.92
N ASP A 234 -0.40 0.08 5.18
CA ASP A 234 0.68 0.09 4.19
C ASP A 234 0.62 1.23 3.15
N PRO A 235 0.46 2.52 3.52
CA PRO A 235 0.52 3.62 2.57
C PRO A 235 1.98 3.97 2.15
N GLU A 236 2.86 2.98 1.98
CA GLU A 236 4.29 3.21 1.72
C GLU A 236 4.60 3.76 0.32
N PHE A 237 3.67 3.59 -0.64
CA PHE A 237 3.70 4.23 -1.97
C PHE A 237 2.94 5.55 -2.01
N GLY A 238 2.40 5.97 -0.88
CA GLY A 238 1.60 7.17 -0.76
C GLY A 238 2.40 8.46 -0.89
N GLY A 239 1.67 9.55 -0.94
CA GLY A 239 2.20 10.91 -1.06
C GLY A 239 1.21 11.84 -1.72
N MET A 240 1.66 13.05 -2.07
CA MET A 240 0.79 13.98 -2.79
C MET A 240 0.64 13.54 -4.24
N GLY A 241 -0.58 13.30 -4.70
CA GLY A 241 -0.87 12.78 -6.02
C GLY A 241 -2.25 13.17 -6.54
N ASP A 242 -2.69 12.50 -7.60
CA ASP A 242 -4.04 12.66 -8.15
C ASP A 242 -4.96 11.59 -7.54
N ALA A 243 -6.04 12.01 -6.89
CA ALA A 243 -7.05 11.13 -6.30
C ALA A 243 -7.64 10.11 -7.30
N ALA A 244 -7.63 10.43 -8.60
CA ALA A 244 -8.05 9.53 -9.65
C ALA A 244 -7.21 8.24 -9.71
N PHE A 245 -5.96 8.28 -9.26
CA PHE A 245 -5.10 7.10 -9.22
C PHE A 245 -5.64 6.06 -8.23
N ASP A 246 -5.84 6.42 -6.96
CA ASP A 246 -6.37 5.49 -5.96
C ASP A 246 -7.75 4.95 -6.35
N LEU A 247 -8.65 5.80 -6.87
CA LEU A 247 -9.97 5.38 -7.34
C LEU A 247 -9.87 4.43 -8.54
N GLY A 248 -8.98 4.71 -9.48
CA GLY A 248 -8.73 3.84 -10.64
C GLY A 248 -8.19 2.48 -10.21
N VAL A 249 -7.18 2.45 -9.34
CA VAL A 249 -6.61 1.22 -8.76
C VAL A 249 -7.68 0.43 -8.01
N PHE A 250 -8.48 1.10 -7.17
CA PHE A 250 -9.59 0.45 -6.46
C PHE A 250 -10.56 -0.24 -7.41
N LEU A 251 -11.03 0.47 -8.42
CA LEU A 251 -11.97 -0.06 -9.43
C LEU A 251 -11.34 -1.21 -10.24
N ALA A 252 -10.08 -1.09 -10.64
CA ALA A 252 -9.35 -2.13 -11.36
C ALA A 252 -9.30 -3.44 -10.56
N HIS A 253 -9.01 -3.36 -9.27
CA HIS A 253 -8.97 -4.54 -8.39
C HIS A 253 -10.34 -5.17 -8.16
N LEU A 254 -11.41 -4.37 -8.13
CA LEU A 254 -12.79 -4.90 -8.09
C LEU A 254 -13.14 -5.66 -9.37
N ASP A 255 -12.73 -5.13 -10.54
CA ASP A 255 -12.93 -5.80 -11.83
C ASP A 255 -12.15 -7.13 -11.90
N LEU A 256 -10.85 -7.12 -11.51
CA LEU A 256 -10.00 -8.31 -11.44
C LEU A 256 -10.59 -9.38 -10.51
N ALA A 257 -11.20 -8.95 -9.41
CA ALA A 257 -11.88 -9.83 -8.46
C ALA A 257 -13.31 -10.18 -8.86
N LYS A 258 -13.77 -9.75 -10.05
CA LYS A 258 -15.14 -10.00 -10.57
C LYS A 258 -16.23 -9.58 -9.58
N GLN A 259 -16.02 -8.48 -8.88
CA GLN A 259 -17.03 -7.92 -7.99
C GLN A 259 -18.21 -7.35 -8.82
N PRO A 260 -19.40 -7.14 -8.20
CA PRO A 260 -20.58 -6.67 -8.93
C PRO A 260 -20.32 -5.39 -9.75
N PRO A 261 -20.68 -5.34 -11.04
CA PRO A 261 -20.40 -4.16 -11.89
C PRO A 261 -20.99 -2.85 -11.38
N GLY A 262 -22.09 -2.92 -10.61
CA GLY A 262 -22.75 -1.76 -10.00
C GLY A 262 -21.89 -1.07 -8.92
N TYR A 263 -20.83 -1.70 -8.41
CA TYR A 263 -19.96 -1.11 -7.41
C TYR A 263 -19.21 0.11 -7.91
N ALA A 264 -18.86 0.15 -9.20
CA ALA A 264 -18.24 1.32 -9.79
C ALA A 264 -19.12 2.57 -9.67
N SER A 265 -20.43 2.45 -9.96
CA SER A 265 -21.38 3.55 -9.80
C SER A 265 -21.52 3.97 -8.33
N LEU A 266 -21.65 2.99 -7.41
CA LEU A 266 -21.77 3.27 -5.99
C LEU A 266 -20.54 4.01 -5.44
N ILE A 267 -19.32 3.62 -5.86
CA ILE A 267 -18.07 4.26 -5.47
C ILE A 267 -18.06 5.72 -5.95
N LEU A 268 -18.31 5.95 -7.24
CA LEU A 268 -18.25 7.29 -7.83
C LEU A 268 -19.35 8.21 -7.32
N GLU A 269 -20.54 7.69 -7.00
CA GLU A 269 -21.62 8.46 -6.37
C GLU A 269 -21.34 8.83 -4.92
N ARG A 270 -20.66 7.93 -4.17
CA ARG A 270 -20.32 8.17 -2.76
C ARG A 270 -19.10 9.06 -2.59
N TYR A 271 -18.13 9.01 -3.50
CA TYR A 271 -16.94 9.83 -3.47
C TYR A 271 -17.29 11.30 -3.75
N THR A 272 -17.14 12.18 -2.76
CA THR A 272 -17.69 13.55 -2.80
C THR A 272 -16.72 14.63 -3.23
N LEU A 273 -15.40 14.31 -3.36
CA LEU A 273 -14.42 15.30 -3.79
C LEU A 273 -14.35 15.39 -5.32
N PRO A 274 -13.94 16.54 -5.86
CA PRO A 274 -13.74 16.68 -7.29
C PRO A 274 -12.68 15.70 -7.80
N VAL A 275 -13.01 14.97 -8.87
CA VAL A 275 -12.07 14.07 -9.56
C VAL A 275 -12.41 14.03 -11.04
N ASP A 276 -11.39 13.89 -11.90
CA ASP A 276 -11.59 13.73 -13.34
C ASP A 276 -11.99 12.27 -13.65
N PRO A 277 -13.23 12.00 -14.10
CA PRO A 277 -13.69 10.65 -14.37
C PRO A 277 -12.95 9.99 -15.53
N VAL A 278 -12.37 10.77 -16.46
CA VAL A 278 -11.57 10.24 -17.56
C VAL A 278 -10.26 9.67 -17.04
N LEU A 279 -9.63 10.35 -16.09
CA LEU A 279 -8.42 9.85 -15.45
C LEU A 279 -8.68 8.63 -14.59
N VAL A 280 -9.79 8.61 -13.83
CA VAL A 280 -10.20 7.41 -13.07
C VAL A 280 -10.32 6.21 -14.00
N GLN A 281 -10.97 6.37 -15.17
CA GLN A 281 -11.06 5.29 -16.14
C GLN A 281 -9.71 4.94 -16.77
N GLY A 282 -8.83 5.92 -16.98
CA GLY A 282 -7.48 5.68 -17.48
C GLY A 282 -6.63 4.84 -16.52
N TYR A 283 -6.69 5.13 -15.22
CA TYR A 283 -5.97 4.35 -14.20
C TYR A 283 -6.62 3.00 -13.88
N ARG A 284 -7.93 2.83 -14.18
CA ARG A 284 -8.64 1.56 -14.04
C ARG A 284 -8.28 0.54 -15.12
N GLY A 285 -8.02 0.99 -16.35
CA GLY A 285 -7.75 0.14 -17.53
C GLY A 285 -6.29 -0.13 -17.74
#